data_06441518ade21c86a75d712f7ed63479
#
_entry.id   06441518ade21c86a75d712f7ed63479
#
_cell.length_a   1.000
_cell.length_b   1.000
_cell.length_c   1.000
_cell.angle_alpha   90.00
_cell.angle_beta   90.00
_cell.angle_gamma   90.00
#
_symmetry.space_group_name_H-M   'P 1'
#
loop_
_entity.id
_entity.type
_entity.pdbx_description
1 polymer ?
#
loop_
_entity_poly.entity_id
_entity_poly.type
_entity_poly.pdbx_seq_one_letter_code
_entity_poly.pdbx_strand_id
1 'polypeptide(L)'
;PAGLTAAIYAGRAMLSSLVCEKDYMGTGQISVTDRVENYPGLYGINGYDLGEKFREQAETLGAEFYEGEAESFEKTAEGWKVTFKDGSVKEGKTVIYTAGTSYRHLAVAGGEKQHISYCAVCDGFFYKDKVVAVVGGGDTALGDALYLSKLAKTVYLIHRRDEFRANKALQKKA
;
A
#
# COMPACT_ATOMS: atom_id res chain seq x y z
N PRO A 1 -5.33 4.19 -3.97
CA PRO A 1 -6.76 3.86 -4.09
C PRO A 1 -7.65 4.77 -3.26
N ALA A 2 -7.36 4.97 -1.95
CA ALA A 2 -8.25 5.74 -1.07
C ALA A 2 -8.41 7.21 -1.49
N GLY A 3 -7.31 7.89 -1.82
CA GLY A 3 -7.35 9.27 -2.32
C GLY A 3 -8.10 9.40 -3.63
N LEU A 4 -7.85 8.50 -4.59
CA LEU A 4 -8.56 8.46 -5.86
C LEU A 4 -10.07 8.23 -5.66
N THR A 5 -10.44 7.32 -4.77
CA THR A 5 -11.86 7.13 -4.41
C THR A 5 -12.47 8.39 -3.80
N ALA A 6 -11.76 9.07 -2.90
CA ALA A 6 -12.22 10.33 -2.34
C ALA A 6 -12.39 11.41 -3.42
N ALA A 7 -11.46 11.52 -4.38
CA ALA A 7 -11.55 12.45 -5.51
C ALA A 7 -12.75 12.14 -6.43
N ILE A 8 -13.01 10.86 -6.71
CA ILE A 8 -14.21 10.43 -7.45
C ILE A 8 -15.49 10.94 -6.77
N TYR A 9 -15.60 10.77 -5.46
CA TYR A 9 -16.78 11.25 -4.74
C TYR A 9 -16.84 12.78 -4.62
N ALA A 10 -15.70 13.47 -4.51
CA ALA A 10 -15.65 14.92 -4.59
C ALA A 10 -16.17 15.44 -5.93
N GLY A 11 -15.71 14.86 -7.05
CA GLY A 11 -16.18 15.20 -8.39
C GLY A 11 -17.68 14.94 -8.58
N ARG A 12 -18.19 13.80 -8.07
CA ARG A 12 -19.65 13.52 -8.06
C ARG A 12 -20.45 14.53 -7.25
N ALA A 13 -19.84 15.13 -6.24
CA ALA A 13 -20.43 16.20 -5.43
C ALA A 13 -20.21 17.60 -6.02
N MET A 14 -19.64 17.70 -7.24
CA MET A 14 -19.31 18.96 -7.92
C MET A 14 -18.29 19.83 -7.14
N LEU A 15 -17.42 19.17 -6.36
CA LEU A 15 -16.36 19.82 -5.62
C LEU A 15 -15.06 19.74 -6.43
N SER A 16 -14.29 20.83 -6.45
CA SER A 16 -12.93 20.82 -7.00
C SER A 16 -12.01 20.02 -6.05
N SER A 17 -11.18 19.17 -6.62
CA SER A 17 -10.23 18.36 -5.88
C SER A 17 -8.88 18.30 -6.59
N LEU A 18 -7.81 18.37 -5.79
CA LEU A 18 -6.44 18.15 -6.23
C LEU A 18 -5.89 16.91 -5.54
N VAL A 19 -5.53 15.90 -6.31
CA VAL A 19 -4.85 14.70 -5.83
C VAL A 19 -3.35 14.93 -5.91
N CYS A 20 -2.68 14.92 -4.76
CA CYS A 20 -1.23 15.07 -4.68
C CYS A 20 -0.60 13.72 -4.44
N GLU A 21 0.30 13.32 -5.31
CA GLU A 21 1.01 12.03 -5.25
C GLU A 21 2.51 12.26 -5.43
N LYS A 22 3.31 11.46 -4.71
CA LYS A 22 4.76 11.53 -4.84
C LYS A 22 5.25 11.12 -6.21
N ASP A 23 4.67 10.05 -6.75
CA ASP A 23 5.03 9.46 -8.02
C ASP A 23 3.82 9.50 -8.96
N TYR A 24 4.05 9.67 -10.26
CA TYR A 24 2.98 9.75 -11.28
C TYR A 24 1.95 8.61 -11.14
N MET A 25 2.44 7.41 -10.85
CA MET A 25 1.61 6.21 -10.72
C MET A 25 0.91 6.06 -9.38
N GLY A 26 1.01 7.00 -8.47
CA GLY A 26 0.45 7.19 -7.13
C GLY A 26 -0.68 6.27 -6.62
N THR A 27 -0.68 5.01 -7.01
CA THR A 27 -1.69 4.03 -6.62
C THR A 27 -1.27 3.21 -5.40
N GLY A 28 -0.08 3.51 -4.85
CA GLY A 28 0.43 2.89 -3.63
C GLY A 28 0.75 1.41 -3.81
N GLN A 29 0.65 0.64 -2.74
CA GLN A 29 1.03 -0.78 -2.73
C GLN A 29 0.26 -1.66 -3.72
N ILE A 30 -0.92 -1.24 -4.18
CA ILE A 30 -1.69 -2.02 -5.15
C ILE A 30 -0.95 -2.16 -6.48
N SER A 31 -0.15 -1.18 -6.88
CA SER A 31 0.54 -1.16 -8.18
C SER A 31 1.50 -2.33 -8.40
N VAL A 32 2.02 -2.92 -7.32
CA VAL A 32 2.93 -4.08 -7.37
C VAL A 32 2.22 -5.42 -7.26
N THR A 33 0.90 -5.43 -7.19
CA THR A 33 0.10 -6.65 -7.11
C THR A 33 -0.08 -7.24 -8.52
N ASP A 34 0.44 -8.43 -8.75
CA ASP A 34 0.33 -9.10 -10.05
C ASP A 34 -1.12 -9.41 -10.41
N ARG A 35 -1.89 -9.90 -9.46
CA ARG A 35 -3.28 -10.30 -9.68
C ARG A 35 -4.18 -9.94 -8.50
N VAL A 36 -5.21 -9.14 -8.76
CA VAL A 36 -6.22 -8.75 -7.77
C VAL A 36 -7.42 -9.67 -7.88
N GLU A 37 -7.67 -10.47 -6.84
CA GLU A 37 -8.75 -11.48 -6.84
C GLU A 37 -9.99 -11.09 -6.02
N ASN A 38 -9.88 -10.02 -5.25
CA ASN A 38 -10.89 -9.60 -4.28
C ASN A 38 -11.53 -8.24 -4.58
N TYR A 39 -11.37 -7.71 -5.81
CA TYR A 39 -12.03 -6.48 -6.23
C TYR A 39 -13.25 -6.82 -7.11
N PRO A 40 -14.49 -6.57 -6.63
CA PRO A 40 -15.71 -6.92 -7.37
C PRO A 40 -15.77 -6.26 -8.75
N GLY A 41 -16.12 -7.02 -9.77
CA GLY A 41 -16.26 -6.55 -11.15
C GLY A 41 -14.95 -6.50 -11.95
N LEU A 42 -13.79 -6.60 -11.31
CA LEU A 42 -12.47 -6.58 -11.97
C LEU A 42 -11.58 -7.75 -11.49
N TYR A 43 -12.17 -8.92 -11.38
CA TYR A 43 -11.46 -10.13 -10.97
C TYR A 43 -10.30 -10.46 -11.92
N GLY A 44 -9.12 -10.66 -11.35
CA GLY A 44 -7.92 -11.05 -12.09
C GLY A 44 -7.17 -9.91 -12.77
N ILE A 45 -7.60 -8.65 -12.59
CA ILE A 45 -6.84 -7.49 -13.06
C ILE A 45 -5.53 -7.37 -12.26
N ASN A 46 -4.45 -6.89 -12.89
CA ASN A 46 -3.25 -6.54 -12.12
C ASN A 46 -3.46 -5.20 -11.38
N GLY A 47 -2.66 -4.97 -10.36
CA GLY A 47 -2.85 -3.79 -9.50
C GLY A 47 -2.48 -2.47 -10.17
N TYR A 48 -1.57 -2.48 -11.14
CA TYR A 48 -1.24 -1.32 -11.94
C TYR A 48 -2.45 -0.86 -12.76
N ASP A 49 -3.02 -1.75 -13.56
CA ASP A 49 -4.19 -1.44 -14.39
C ASP A 49 -5.42 -1.06 -13.55
N LEU A 50 -5.57 -1.66 -12.37
CA LEU A 50 -6.63 -1.28 -11.44
C LEU A 50 -6.43 0.16 -10.93
N GLY A 51 -5.20 0.53 -10.62
CA GLY A 51 -4.83 1.89 -10.23
C GLY A 51 -5.11 2.91 -11.32
N GLU A 52 -4.74 2.58 -12.57
CA GLU A 52 -5.03 3.41 -13.74
C GLU A 52 -6.54 3.65 -13.92
N LYS A 53 -7.36 2.62 -13.75
CA LYS A 53 -8.82 2.79 -13.82
C LYS A 53 -9.37 3.72 -12.74
N PHE A 54 -8.82 3.69 -11.53
CA PHE A 54 -9.22 4.65 -10.49
C PHE A 54 -8.83 6.07 -10.86
N ARG A 55 -7.63 6.25 -11.42
CA ARG A 55 -7.14 7.55 -11.87
C ARG A 55 -7.99 8.10 -13.01
N GLU A 56 -8.18 7.34 -14.08
CA GLU A 56 -9.03 7.70 -15.22
C GLU A 56 -10.44 8.12 -14.77
N GLN A 57 -11.04 7.39 -13.85
CA GLN A 57 -12.36 7.75 -13.34
C GLN A 57 -12.34 9.06 -12.55
N ALA A 58 -11.31 9.31 -11.73
CA ALA A 58 -11.17 10.57 -11.00
C ALA A 58 -10.97 11.76 -11.94
N GLU A 59 -10.12 11.61 -12.96
CA GLU A 59 -9.86 12.62 -14.00
C GLU A 59 -11.13 12.95 -14.80
N THR A 60 -11.90 11.93 -15.20
CA THR A 60 -13.18 12.10 -15.91
C THR A 60 -14.19 12.90 -15.09
N LEU A 61 -14.12 12.83 -13.77
CA LEU A 61 -14.96 13.59 -12.85
C LEU A 61 -14.35 14.92 -12.40
N GLY A 62 -13.29 15.39 -13.08
CA GLY A 62 -12.70 16.71 -12.90
C GLY A 62 -11.67 16.82 -11.77
N ALA A 63 -11.13 15.70 -11.26
CA ALA A 63 -10.01 15.77 -10.35
C ALA A 63 -8.74 16.24 -11.06
N GLU A 64 -8.05 17.19 -10.45
CA GLU A 64 -6.72 17.62 -10.88
C GLU A 64 -5.65 16.79 -10.18
N PHE A 65 -4.48 16.68 -10.81
CA PHE A 65 -3.35 15.90 -10.26
C PHE A 65 -2.11 16.78 -10.14
N TYR A 66 -1.38 16.58 -9.06
CA TYR A 66 -0.10 17.22 -8.81
C TYR A 66 0.93 16.16 -8.38
N GLU A 67 2.02 16.05 -9.11
CA GLU A 67 3.13 15.19 -8.78
C GLU A 67 4.09 15.94 -7.86
N GLY A 68 4.22 15.50 -6.63
CA GLY A 68 5.09 16.10 -5.64
C GLY A 68 5.00 15.37 -4.28
N GLU A 69 6.13 15.29 -3.60
CA GLU A 69 6.19 14.72 -2.26
C GLU A 69 5.84 15.77 -1.21
N ALA A 70 4.66 15.62 -0.59
CA ALA A 70 4.24 16.49 0.49
C ALA A 70 5.17 16.32 1.71
N GLU A 71 5.71 17.42 2.21
CA GLU A 71 6.60 17.47 3.36
C GLU A 71 5.86 17.84 4.64
N SER A 72 4.98 18.82 4.55
CA SER A 72 4.19 19.29 5.71
C SER A 72 2.81 19.79 5.29
N PHE A 73 1.91 19.81 6.25
CA PHE A 73 0.62 20.49 6.11
C PHE A 73 0.28 21.20 7.41
N GLU A 74 -0.26 22.38 7.30
CA GLU A 74 -0.60 23.24 8.42
C GLU A 74 -1.98 23.87 8.21
N LYS A 75 -2.70 24.05 9.32
CA LYS A 75 -4.01 24.71 9.31
C LYS A 75 -3.82 26.22 9.26
N THR A 76 -4.54 26.88 8.37
CA THR A 76 -4.60 28.33 8.24
C THR A 76 -5.98 28.85 8.67
N ALA A 77 -6.17 30.16 8.65
CA ALA A 77 -7.48 30.77 8.93
C ALA A 77 -8.54 30.40 7.88
N GLU A 78 -8.12 30.17 6.63
CA GLU A 78 -9.01 29.91 5.49
C GLU A 78 -9.08 28.45 5.06
N GLY A 79 -8.26 27.58 5.69
CA GLY A 79 -8.22 26.17 5.32
C GLY A 79 -6.91 25.49 5.68
N TRP A 80 -6.25 24.93 4.70
CA TRP A 80 -5.01 24.15 4.83
C TRP A 80 -4.00 24.56 3.77
N LYS A 81 -2.75 24.59 4.17
CA LYS A 81 -1.59 24.80 3.34
C LYS A 81 -0.74 23.52 3.34
N VAL A 82 -0.42 23.01 2.17
CA VAL A 82 0.46 21.84 1.99
C VAL A 82 1.74 22.30 1.31
N THR A 83 2.88 22.06 1.94
CA THR A 83 4.20 22.36 1.40
C THR A 83 4.84 21.08 0.90
N PHE A 84 5.45 21.15 -0.28
CA PHE A 84 6.12 20.02 -0.93
C PHE A 84 7.65 20.17 -0.83
N LYS A 85 8.38 19.07 -1.01
CA LYS A 85 9.85 19.04 -0.92
C LYS A 85 10.56 19.93 -1.94
N ASP A 86 9.93 20.21 -3.07
CA ASP A 86 10.44 21.16 -4.08
C ASP A 86 10.20 22.63 -3.70
N GLY A 87 9.63 22.90 -2.53
CA GLY A 87 9.27 24.22 -2.06
C GLY A 87 7.94 24.76 -2.59
N SER A 88 7.25 24.05 -3.46
CA SER A 88 5.93 24.45 -3.92
C SER A 88 4.89 24.36 -2.83
N VAL A 89 3.80 25.10 -2.98
CA VAL A 89 2.71 25.18 -2.01
C VAL A 89 1.38 25.01 -2.72
N LYS A 90 0.48 24.23 -2.12
CA LYS A 90 -0.93 24.13 -2.52
C LYS A 90 -1.82 24.45 -1.33
N GLU A 91 -2.93 25.09 -1.58
CA GLU A 91 -3.89 25.47 -0.55
C GLU A 91 -5.27 24.88 -0.86
N GLY A 92 -5.99 24.51 0.20
CA GLY A 92 -7.33 23.97 0.08
C GLY A 92 -8.15 24.17 1.34
N LYS A 93 -9.48 24.21 1.22
CA LYS A 93 -10.38 24.33 2.37
C LYS A 93 -10.29 23.12 3.30
N THR A 94 -10.05 21.94 2.73
CA THR A 94 -9.95 20.67 3.47
C THR A 94 -8.82 19.83 2.90
N VAL A 95 -8.24 18.97 3.73
CA VAL A 95 -7.25 17.96 3.33
C VAL A 95 -7.77 16.59 3.76
N ILE A 96 -7.74 15.64 2.83
CA ILE A 96 -8.00 14.22 3.09
C ILE A 96 -6.65 13.51 3.00
N TYR A 97 -6.14 13.07 4.16
CA TYR A 97 -4.86 12.38 4.24
C TYR A 97 -5.00 10.90 3.95
N THR A 98 -4.44 10.45 2.85
CA THR A 98 -4.52 9.07 2.34
C THR A 98 -3.15 8.55 1.86
N ALA A 99 -2.08 8.98 2.50
CA ALA A 99 -0.70 8.67 2.08
C ALA A 99 -0.31 7.19 2.22
N GLY A 100 -1.24 6.33 2.67
CA GLY A 100 -1.01 4.89 2.75
C GLY A 100 -0.01 4.50 3.84
N THR A 101 0.69 3.40 3.60
CA THR A 101 1.68 2.85 4.52
C THR A 101 2.87 2.29 3.74
N SER A 102 4.02 2.25 4.40
CA SER A 102 5.21 1.56 3.90
C SER A 102 5.59 0.40 4.84
N TYR A 103 6.36 -0.53 4.32
CA TYR A 103 6.91 -1.62 5.14
C TYR A 103 7.86 -1.07 6.19
N ARG A 104 7.80 -1.65 7.38
CA ARG A 104 8.84 -1.42 8.38
C ARG A 104 10.00 -2.35 8.08
N HIS A 105 11.14 -1.79 7.70
CA HIS A 105 12.33 -2.57 7.42
C HIS A 105 12.81 -3.36 8.65
N LEU A 106 13.22 -4.60 8.42
CA LEU A 106 13.78 -5.46 9.45
C LEU A 106 15.24 -5.05 9.72
N ALA A 107 15.49 -4.52 10.91
CA ALA A 107 16.84 -4.17 11.33
C ALA A 107 17.57 -5.41 11.86
N VAL A 108 18.33 -6.07 11.01
CA VAL A 108 19.18 -7.22 11.36
C VAL A 108 20.61 -6.96 10.88
N ALA A 109 21.59 -7.44 11.61
CA ALA A 109 22.99 -7.33 11.21
C ALA A 109 23.22 -8.00 9.85
N GLY A 110 23.77 -7.28 8.88
CA GLY A 110 23.97 -7.77 7.51
C GLY A 110 22.71 -7.82 6.65
N GLY A 111 21.58 -7.28 7.11
CA GLY A 111 20.31 -7.32 6.39
C GLY A 111 20.33 -6.68 5.00
N GLU A 112 21.19 -5.70 4.77
CA GLU A 112 21.39 -5.07 3.45
C GLU A 112 22.01 -6.02 2.41
N LYS A 113 22.65 -7.10 2.86
CA LYS A 113 23.27 -8.12 2.00
C LYS A 113 22.44 -9.39 1.88
N GLN A 114 21.30 -9.44 2.54
CA GLN A 114 20.42 -10.62 2.56
C GLN A 114 19.21 -10.39 1.65
N HIS A 115 18.74 -11.46 1.04
CA HIS A 115 17.49 -11.45 0.26
C HIS A 115 16.28 -11.39 1.21
N ILE A 116 15.96 -10.18 1.69
CA ILE A 116 14.77 -9.93 2.51
C ILE A 116 13.66 -9.43 1.59
N SER A 117 12.59 -10.20 1.49
CA SER A 117 11.36 -9.79 0.82
C SER A 117 10.35 -9.27 1.83
N TYR A 118 9.53 -8.32 1.43
CA TYR A 118 8.42 -7.78 2.20
C TYR A 118 7.06 -8.10 1.55
N CYS A 119 7.05 -8.92 0.49
CA CYS A 119 5.85 -9.35 -0.21
C CYS A 119 5.98 -10.82 -0.60
N ALA A 120 5.46 -11.71 0.22
CA ALA A 120 5.54 -13.14 -0.07
C ALA A 120 4.79 -13.54 -1.34
N VAL A 121 3.70 -12.86 -1.66
CA VAL A 121 2.91 -13.15 -2.88
C VAL A 121 3.67 -12.70 -4.13
N CYS A 122 4.41 -11.58 -4.06
CA CYS A 122 5.21 -11.08 -5.18
C CYS A 122 6.41 -11.97 -5.47
N ASP A 123 7.13 -12.37 -4.41
CA ASP A 123 8.44 -13.01 -4.51
C ASP A 123 8.42 -14.52 -4.19
N GLY A 124 7.28 -15.06 -3.78
CA GLY A 124 7.17 -16.42 -3.24
C GLY A 124 7.68 -17.50 -4.19
N PHE A 125 7.56 -17.30 -5.50
CA PHE A 125 8.07 -18.22 -6.50
C PHE A 125 9.59 -18.43 -6.40
N PHE A 126 10.34 -17.39 -6.05
CA PHE A 126 11.81 -17.48 -5.88
C PHE A 126 12.22 -18.33 -4.67
N TYR A 127 11.28 -18.60 -3.77
CA TYR A 127 11.50 -19.39 -2.55
C TYR A 127 10.95 -20.83 -2.64
N LYS A 128 10.50 -21.24 -3.82
CA LYS A 128 10.06 -22.61 -4.05
C LYS A 128 11.15 -23.60 -3.67
N ASP A 129 10.76 -24.65 -2.94
CA ASP A 129 11.63 -25.73 -2.43
C ASP A 129 12.79 -25.28 -1.51
N LYS A 130 12.78 -24.01 -1.06
CA LYS A 130 13.79 -23.46 -0.14
C LYS A 130 13.31 -23.47 1.31
N VAL A 131 14.27 -23.32 2.22
CA VAL A 131 14.01 -23.05 3.63
C VAL A 131 13.95 -21.56 3.82
N VAL A 132 12.85 -21.05 4.37
CA VAL A 132 12.59 -19.63 4.56
C VAL A 132 12.20 -19.32 5.99
N ALA A 133 12.42 -18.08 6.40
CA ALA A 133 11.96 -17.55 7.68
C ALA A 133 11.03 -16.36 7.45
N VAL A 134 9.86 -16.39 8.08
CA VAL A 134 8.91 -15.26 8.10
C VAL A 134 9.00 -14.60 9.47
N VAL A 135 9.31 -13.31 9.50
CA VAL A 135 9.48 -12.55 10.75
C VAL A 135 8.27 -11.65 10.97
N GLY A 136 7.53 -11.92 12.02
CA GLY A 136 6.35 -11.14 12.39
C GLY A 136 5.32 -11.96 13.17
N GLY A 137 4.21 -11.33 13.54
CA GLY A 137 3.14 -11.99 14.30
C GLY A 137 1.79 -11.33 14.11
N GLY A 138 1.63 -10.51 13.08
CA GLY A 138 0.36 -9.93 12.63
C GLY A 138 -0.26 -10.73 11.49
N ASP A 139 -1.40 -10.27 10.98
CA ASP A 139 -2.14 -10.91 9.88
C ASP A 139 -1.27 -11.12 8.65
N THR A 140 -0.47 -10.14 8.27
CA THR A 140 0.46 -10.23 7.13
C THR A 140 1.45 -11.39 7.31
N ALA A 141 2.15 -11.44 8.44
CA ALA A 141 3.16 -12.47 8.65
C ALA A 141 2.58 -13.89 8.66
N LEU A 142 1.42 -14.09 9.31
CA LEU A 142 0.77 -15.40 9.31
C LEU A 142 0.21 -15.75 7.92
N GLY A 143 -0.36 -14.77 7.21
CA GLY A 143 -0.83 -14.94 5.84
C GLY A 143 0.30 -15.32 4.89
N ASP A 144 1.43 -14.61 4.97
CA ASP A 144 2.64 -14.88 4.19
C ASP A 144 3.24 -16.26 4.51
N ALA A 145 3.29 -16.65 5.80
CA ALA A 145 3.75 -17.97 6.20
C ALA A 145 2.86 -19.07 5.63
N LEU A 146 1.54 -18.91 5.70
CA LEU A 146 0.58 -19.85 5.10
C LEU A 146 0.66 -19.93 3.58
N TYR A 147 0.94 -18.81 2.91
CA TYR A 147 1.17 -18.80 1.48
C TYR A 147 2.47 -19.55 1.12
N LEU A 148 3.56 -19.18 1.77
CA LEU A 148 4.88 -19.79 1.54
C LEU A 148 4.93 -21.28 1.90
N SER A 149 4.12 -21.75 2.88
CA SER A 149 4.05 -23.17 3.23
C SER A 149 3.61 -24.08 2.08
N LYS A 150 2.97 -23.50 1.05
CA LYS A 150 2.56 -24.23 -0.18
C LYS A 150 3.67 -24.29 -1.23
N LEU A 151 4.71 -23.50 -1.10
CA LEU A 151 5.78 -23.33 -2.08
C LEU A 151 7.14 -23.76 -1.54
N ALA A 152 7.48 -23.33 -0.35
CA ALA A 152 8.76 -23.55 0.30
C ALA A 152 8.86 -24.96 0.87
N LYS A 153 10.07 -25.48 1.00
CA LYS A 153 10.35 -26.78 1.65
C LYS A 153 10.05 -26.73 3.15
N THR A 154 10.40 -25.61 3.79
CA THR A 154 10.18 -25.38 5.23
C THR A 154 10.00 -23.89 5.46
N VAL A 155 9.04 -23.54 6.29
CA VAL A 155 8.78 -22.14 6.71
C VAL A 155 8.95 -22.07 8.23
N TYR A 156 9.88 -21.24 8.68
CA TYR A 156 10.02 -20.86 10.09
C TYR A 156 9.29 -19.57 10.34
N LEU A 157 8.29 -19.56 11.22
CA LEU A 157 7.63 -18.36 11.68
C LEU A 157 8.30 -17.84 12.95
N ILE A 158 8.92 -16.67 12.87
CA ILE A 158 9.69 -16.08 13.98
C ILE A 158 8.91 -14.89 14.54
N HIS A 159 8.57 -14.98 15.82
CA HIS A 159 7.90 -13.91 16.54
C HIS A 159 8.57 -13.63 17.88
N ARG A 160 8.68 -12.34 18.26
CA ARG A 160 9.36 -11.91 19.51
C ARG A 160 8.51 -12.03 20.77
N ARG A 161 7.24 -12.38 20.65
CA ARG A 161 6.28 -12.50 21.75
C ARG A 161 5.71 -13.91 21.78
N ASP A 162 5.15 -14.31 22.93
CA ASP A 162 4.53 -15.63 23.10
C ASP A 162 3.17 -15.72 22.40
N GLU A 163 2.51 -14.56 22.12
CA GLU A 163 1.21 -14.54 21.48
C GLU A 163 1.23 -13.74 20.16
N PHE A 164 0.58 -14.30 19.14
CA PHE A 164 0.37 -13.59 17.86
C PHE A 164 -0.73 -12.53 17.99
N ARG A 165 -0.53 -11.42 17.28
CA ARG A 165 -1.54 -10.36 17.14
C ARG A 165 -2.48 -10.58 15.96
N ALA A 166 -2.20 -11.55 15.12
CA ALA A 166 -3.04 -11.92 13.99
C ALA A 166 -4.44 -12.33 14.45
N ASN A 167 -5.43 -12.25 13.57
CA ASN A 167 -6.77 -12.72 13.87
C ASN A 167 -6.80 -14.23 14.16
N LYS A 168 -7.77 -14.66 14.96
CA LYS A 168 -7.85 -16.05 15.43
C LYS A 168 -8.03 -17.07 14.30
N ALA A 169 -8.65 -16.70 13.19
CA ALA A 169 -8.83 -17.58 12.04
C ALA A 169 -7.49 -17.90 11.36
N LEU A 170 -6.60 -16.91 11.21
CA LEU A 170 -5.24 -17.10 10.69
C LEU A 170 -4.39 -17.92 11.69
N GLN A 171 -4.46 -17.60 12.97
CA GLN A 171 -3.73 -18.36 14.00
C GLN A 171 -4.10 -19.85 14.01
N LYS A 172 -5.37 -20.19 13.75
CA LYS A 172 -5.84 -21.58 13.70
C LYS A 172 -5.31 -22.33 12.48
N LYS A 173 -4.97 -21.62 11.40
CA LYS A 173 -4.48 -22.21 10.14
C LYS A 173 -2.96 -22.35 10.10
N ALA A 174 -2.25 -21.51 10.85
CA ALA A 174 -0.79 -21.51 10.96
C ALA A 174 -0.31 -22.49 12.03
#